data_8b09c1c507eb876414660f7d841f0399
#
_entry.id   8b09c1c507eb876414660f7d841f0399
#
_cell.length_a   1.000
_cell.length_b   1.000
_cell.length_c   1.000
_cell.angle_alpha   90.00
_cell.angle_beta   90.00
_cell.angle_gamma   90.00
#
_symmetry.space_group_name_H-M   'P 1'
#
loop_
_entity.id
_entity.type
_entity.pdbx_description
1 polymer ?
#
loop_
_entity_poly.entity_id
_entity_poly.type
_entity_poly.pdbx_seq_one_letter_code
_entity_poly.pdbx_strand_id
1 'polypeptide(L)'
;MDQLPPELTLHLHQDIHEIDPIAWDALAGGVNNPFTSHGFLAALEASGSVGGKSGWYPYHAALRDGAGALVAAAPCYAKAHSYGEYVFDHGWAQALEQAGGRYYPKLQIAAPFSPVPGARLFTAPGTEMATLAQALRQATTRMNCSSAHVTFCTEAEWHSLAAAGWMQRIGVQYHWHNHNYRDFDGFLETLSARKRKAVRRERREAAAGLDIRVLRGSELSPRDWRAFYQFYLSTVDRKWGGAYLTEQFFPLLGAALGDQVVLIMAYRAGRPIAGALNLLGDGVLYGRNWGAIEDVAFLHFELCYYQAIEFAIAHGLQRVEAGAQGQHKIQRGYLPCPTYSAHWIAHRGLARAVAGFLAEERAAITEEIAMLGEQSPYRQDRARSDLDLPPPSV
;
A
#
# COMPACT_ATOMS: atom_id res chain seq x y z
N MET A 1 -12.26 28.29 13.83
CA MET A 1 -11.86 27.49 12.65
C MET A 1 -10.80 28.32 11.95
N ASP A 2 -9.57 27.89 11.99
CA ASP A 2 -8.49 28.61 11.32
C ASP A 2 -8.78 28.54 9.81
N GLN A 3 -8.76 29.71 9.15
CA GLN A 3 -8.93 29.81 7.71
C GLN A 3 -7.59 29.48 7.03
N LEU A 4 -7.65 28.94 5.81
CA LEU A 4 -6.43 28.81 4.99
C LEU A 4 -5.85 30.23 4.74
N PRO A 5 -4.53 30.34 4.56
CA PRO A 5 -3.92 31.58 4.07
C PRO A 5 -4.69 32.11 2.85
N PRO A 6 -5.00 33.39 2.79
CA PRO A 6 -5.89 33.96 1.76
C PRO A 6 -5.37 33.80 0.33
N GLU A 7 -4.07 33.57 0.17
CA GLU A 7 -3.41 33.29 -1.10
C GLU A 7 -3.56 31.86 -1.57
N LEU A 8 -4.09 30.95 -0.72
CA LEU A 8 -4.23 29.54 -1.06
C LEU A 8 -5.70 29.13 -1.29
N THR A 9 -5.94 28.42 -2.38
CA THR A 9 -7.27 27.93 -2.73
C THR A 9 -7.26 26.41 -2.87
N LEU A 10 -8.19 25.73 -2.15
CA LEU A 10 -8.40 24.29 -2.25
C LEU A 10 -9.43 23.98 -3.34
N HIS A 11 -9.04 23.17 -4.32
CA HIS A 11 -9.90 22.55 -5.31
C HIS A 11 -10.03 21.05 -5.04
N LEU A 12 -11.22 20.48 -5.27
CA LEU A 12 -11.49 19.06 -5.18
C LEU A 12 -11.90 18.55 -6.56
N HIS A 13 -11.06 17.73 -7.16
CA HIS A 13 -11.23 17.19 -8.51
C HIS A 13 -11.84 15.80 -8.47
N GLN A 14 -12.88 15.55 -9.28
CA GLN A 14 -13.57 14.25 -9.35
C GLN A 14 -12.97 13.32 -10.41
N ASP A 15 -12.00 13.80 -11.16
CA ASP A 15 -11.22 13.07 -12.15
C ASP A 15 -9.76 13.53 -12.04
N ILE A 16 -8.83 12.59 -11.94
CA ILE A 16 -7.40 12.91 -11.84
C ILE A 16 -6.88 13.62 -13.10
N HIS A 17 -7.52 13.40 -14.27
CA HIS A 17 -7.16 14.07 -15.52
C HIS A 17 -7.44 15.58 -15.52
N GLU A 18 -8.20 16.11 -14.55
CA GLU A 18 -8.37 17.56 -14.35
C GLU A 18 -7.11 18.22 -13.76
N ILE A 19 -6.14 17.41 -13.30
CA ILE A 19 -4.88 17.88 -12.72
C ILE A 19 -3.75 17.54 -13.69
N ASP A 20 -2.87 18.50 -13.94
CA ASP A 20 -1.71 18.30 -14.79
C ASP A 20 -0.82 17.17 -14.25
N PRO A 21 -0.55 16.12 -15.05
CA PRO A 21 0.19 14.93 -14.58
C PRO A 21 1.63 15.27 -14.18
N ILE A 22 2.26 16.25 -14.85
CA ILE A 22 3.64 16.64 -14.55
C ILE A 22 3.68 17.34 -13.19
N ALA A 23 2.75 18.27 -12.96
CA ALA A 23 2.66 18.97 -11.68
C ALA A 23 2.30 18.04 -10.53
N TRP A 24 1.38 17.10 -10.75
CA TRP A 24 1.03 16.08 -9.75
C TRP A 24 2.23 15.21 -9.40
N ASP A 25 2.87 14.59 -10.39
CA ASP A 25 3.97 13.65 -10.19
C ASP A 25 5.23 14.34 -9.63
N ALA A 26 5.44 15.61 -9.94
CA ALA A 26 6.51 16.42 -9.33
C ALA A 26 6.34 16.52 -7.81
N LEU A 27 5.10 16.63 -7.30
CA LEU A 27 4.81 16.65 -5.86
C LEU A 27 4.72 15.26 -5.25
N ALA A 28 4.09 14.31 -5.95
CA ALA A 28 3.83 12.95 -5.46
C ALA A 28 5.06 12.05 -5.44
N GLY A 29 6.18 12.49 -6.00
CA GLY A 29 7.40 11.70 -6.15
C GLY A 29 7.42 10.81 -7.40
N GLY A 30 6.41 10.90 -8.27
CA GLY A 30 6.33 10.23 -9.57
C GLY A 30 6.66 8.73 -9.50
N VAL A 31 7.71 8.32 -10.21
CA VAL A 31 8.19 6.93 -10.27
C VAL A 31 8.60 6.34 -8.92
N ASN A 32 8.89 7.16 -7.93
CA ASN A 32 9.33 6.69 -6.62
C ASN A 32 8.15 6.13 -5.79
N ASN A 33 6.93 6.61 -6.03
CA ASN A 33 5.72 6.08 -5.39
C ASN A 33 4.68 5.70 -6.46
N PRO A 34 4.77 4.51 -7.07
CA PRO A 34 3.91 4.12 -8.17
C PRO A 34 2.41 4.13 -7.81
N PHE A 35 2.04 3.93 -6.54
CA PHE A 35 0.64 3.83 -6.09
C PHE A 35 -0.08 5.17 -5.95
N THR A 36 0.65 6.27 -5.97
CA THR A 36 0.08 7.62 -5.92
C THR A 36 0.49 8.47 -7.12
N SER A 37 1.18 7.87 -8.10
CA SER A 37 1.47 8.51 -9.38
C SER A 37 0.18 8.83 -10.14
N HIS A 38 0.17 9.89 -10.92
CA HIS A 38 -0.96 10.26 -11.76
C HIS A 38 -1.41 9.08 -12.64
N GLY A 39 -0.46 8.37 -13.26
CA GLY A 39 -0.76 7.24 -14.14
C GLY A 39 -1.47 6.07 -13.43
N PHE A 40 -1.11 5.76 -12.17
CA PHE A 40 -1.78 4.71 -11.40
C PHE A 40 -3.22 5.11 -11.05
N LEU A 41 -3.43 6.34 -10.61
CA LEU A 41 -4.76 6.85 -10.26
C LEU A 41 -5.65 6.92 -11.50
N ALA A 42 -5.11 7.41 -12.63
CA ALA A 42 -5.79 7.45 -13.91
C ALA A 42 -6.21 6.03 -14.39
N ALA A 43 -5.34 5.02 -14.24
CA ALA A 43 -5.67 3.64 -14.57
C ALA A 43 -6.83 3.09 -13.72
N LEU A 44 -6.89 3.43 -12.42
CA LEU A 44 -8.01 3.04 -11.53
C LEU A 44 -9.32 3.68 -11.97
N GLU A 45 -9.31 4.96 -12.31
CA GLU A 45 -10.50 5.72 -12.74
C GLU A 45 -10.96 5.26 -14.13
N ALA A 46 -10.07 5.25 -15.10
CA ALA A 46 -10.38 4.85 -16.48
C ALA A 46 -10.90 3.40 -16.59
N SER A 47 -10.43 2.51 -15.73
CA SER A 47 -10.91 1.13 -15.66
C SER A 47 -12.28 0.98 -14.96
N GLY A 48 -12.76 2.02 -14.27
CA GLY A 48 -13.94 1.93 -13.41
C GLY A 48 -13.72 1.11 -12.12
N SER A 49 -12.46 0.86 -11.75
CA SER A 49 -12.11 0.24 -10.45
C SER A 49 -12.42 1.17 -9.28
N VAL A 50 -12.33 2.49 -9.48
CA VAL A 50 -12.86 3.53 -8.61
C VAL A 50 -13.92 4.35 -9.33
N GLY A 51 -14.74 5.10 -8.60
CA GLY A 51 -15.91 5.78 -9.14
C GLY A 51 -17.13 4.85 -9.26
N GLY A 52 -18.22 5.37 -9.83
CA GLY A 52 -19.43 4.61 -10.11
C GLY A 52 -19.97 3.79 -8.92
N LYS A 53 -20.02 2.47 -9.06
CA LYS A 53 -20.54 1.55 -8.03
C LYS A 53 -19.50 1.06 -7.03
N SER A 54 -18.24 1.47 -7.16
CA SER A 54 -17.14 0.97 -6.31
C SER A 54 -17.22 1.45 -4.85
N GLY A 55 -18.00 2.51 -4.58
CA GLY A 55 -18.03 3.20 -3.29
C GLY A 55 -16.76 4.00 -2.96
N TRP A 56 -15.88 4.17 -3.94
CA TRP A 56 -14.69 5.04 -3.91
C TRP A 56 -14.91 6.16 -4.92
N TYR A 57 -15.34 7.33 -4.49
CA TYR A 57 -15.61 8.46 -5.38
C TYR A 57 -14.44 9.44 -5.32
N PRO A 58 -13.71 9.66 -6.43
CA PRO A 58 -12.58 10.58 -6.46
C PRO A 58 -12.96 12.00 -6.06
N TYR A 59 -12.15 12.64 -5.24
CA TYR A 59 -12.20 14.04 -4.84
C TYR A 59 -10.77 14.51 -4.53
N HIS A 60 -9.86 14.36 -5.51
CA HIS A 60 -8.45 14.67 -5.32
C HIS A 60 -8.25 16.11 -4.91
N ALA A 61 -7.54 16.30 -3.80
CA ALA A 61 -7.26 17.63 -3.28
C ALA A 61 -6.09 18.27 -4.03
N ALA A 62 -6.31 19.45 -4.55
CA ALA A 62 -5.28 20.30 -5.16
C ALA A 62 -5.31 21.68 -4.49
N LEU A 63 -4.25 22.03 -3.78
CA LEU A 63 -4.06 23.34 -3.19
C LEU A 63 -3.22 24.19 -4.14
N ARG A 64 -3.75 25.35 -4.54
CA ARG A 64 -3.10 26.27 -5.48
C ARG A 64 -2.81 27.59 -4.82
N ASP A 65 -1.69 28.21 -5.20
CA ASP A 65 -1.33 29.56 -4.80
C ASP A 65 -2.06 30.63 -5.61
N GLY A 66 -1.83 31.89 -5.31
CA GLY A 66 -2.43 33.04 -6.01
C GLY A 66 -2.04 33.15 -7.48
N ALA A 67 -0.98 32.51 -7.93
CA ALA A 67 -0.58 32.37 -9.33
C ALA A 67 -1.20 31.17 -10.05
N GLY A 68 -1.95 30.34 -9.31
CA GLY A 68 -2.58 29.10 -9.81
C GLY A 68 -1.67 27.88 -9.84
N ALA A 69 -0.44 27.97 -9.34
CA ALA A 69 0.48 26.85 -9.27
C ALA A 69 0.02 25.82 -8.23
N LEU A 70 0.18 24.54 -8.52
CA LEU A 70 -0.09 23.45 -7.59
C LEU A 70 1.01 23.38 -6.53
N VAL A 71 0.67 23.76 -5.29
CA VAL A 71 1.63 23.80 -4.18
C VAL A 71 1.45 22.69 -3.16
N ALA A 72 0.28 22.04 -3.14
CA ALA A 72 0.08 20.80 -2.39
C ALA A 72 -1.04 19.97 -3.01
N ALA A 73 -0.98 18.65 -2.83
CA ALA A 73 -1.97 17.73 -3.35
C ALA A 73 -2.12 16.48 -2.46
N ALA A 74 -3.27 15.80 -2.59
CA ALA A 74 -3.50 14.50 -1.93
C ALA A 74 -4.50 13.66 -2.73
N PRO A 75 -4.30 12.33 -2.86
CA PRO A 75 -5.26 11.42 -3.47
C PRO A 75 -6.42 11.16 -2.50
N CYS A 76 -7.57 11.79 -2.76
CA CYS A 76 -8.72 11.77 -1.87
C CYS A 76 -9.93 11.08 -2.51
N TYR A 77 -10.71 10.40 -1.68
CA TYR A 77 -11.92 9.71 -2.08
C TYR A 77 -13.02 9.89 -1.04
N ALA A 78 -14.24 10.27 -1.47
CA ALA A 78 -15.42 10.13 -0.63
C ALA A 78 -15.81 8.65 -0.63
N LYS A 79 -15.94 8.06 0.56
CA LYS A 79 -16.19 6.62 0.72
C LYS A 79 -17.61 6.37 1.22
N ALA A 80 -18.32 5.45 0.54
CA ALA A 80 -19.63 4.98 0.96
C ALA A 80 -19.58 3.76 1.90
N HIS A 81 -18.41 3.17 2.09
CA HIS A 81 -18.15 1.99 2.94
C HIS A 81 -16.64 1.89 3.23
N SER A 82 -16.21 0.98 4.14
CA SER A 82 -14.80 0.80 4.53
C SER A 82 -14.07 -0.37 3.84
N TYR A 83 -14.62 -0.89 2.73
CA TYR A 83 -13.93 -1.96 1.99
C TYR A 83 -12.78 -1.43 1.13
N GLY A 84 -11.71 -2.23 1.03
CA GLY A 84 -10.54 -1.95 0.20
C GLY A 84 -9.53 -0.96 0.80
N GLU A 85 -9.68 -0.57 2.07
CA GLU A 85 -8.80 0.37 2.78
C GLU A 85 -7.69 -0.32 3.56
N TYR A 86 -7.91 -1.57 3.99
CA TYR A 86 -6.99 -2.37 4.83
C TYR A 86 -6.67 -1.78 6.21
N VAL A 87 -7.32 -0.70 6.59
CA VAL A 87 -7.33 -0.13 7.95
C VAL A 87 -8.77 -0.14 8.42
N PHE A 88 -9.09 -1.03 9.37
CA PHE A 88 -10.47 -1.36 9.71
C PHE A 88 -11.04 -0.38 10.73
N ASP A 89 -12.17 0.23 10.41
CA ASP A 89 -12.92 1.18 11.23
C ASP A 89 -14.42 0.82 11.35
N HIS A 90 -14.77 -0.43 11.03
CA HIS A 90 -16.16 -0.91 11.12
C HIS A 90 -16.78 -0.72 12.50
N GLY A 91 -15.99 -0.91 13.57
CA GLY A 91 -16.43 -0.67 14.95
C GLY A 91 -16.78 0.80 15.21
N TRP A 92 -16.07 1.74 14.58
CA TRP A 92 -16.36 3.17 14.71
C TRP A 92 -17.65 3.55 13.97
N ALA A 93 -17.85 2.96 12.78
CA ALA A 93 -19.09 3.13 12.02
C ALA A 93 -20.29 2.63 12.82
N GLN A 94 -20.21 1.42 13.34
CA GLN A 94 -21.26 0.83 14.17
C GLN A 94 -21.55 1.66 15.42
N ALA A 95 -20.54 2.13 16.13
CA ALA A 95 -20.68 2.94 17.33
C ALA A 95 -21.41 4.28 17.04
N LEU A 96 -21.06 4.94 15.92
CA LEU A 96 -21.73 6.19 15.53
C LEU A 96 -23.18 5.94 15.12
N GLU A 97 -23.47 4.89 14.35
CA GLU A 97 -24.82 4.52 13.92
C GLU A 97 -25.72 4.15 15.10
N GLN A 98 -25.20 3.41 16.08
CA GLN A 98 -25.91 3.11 17.33
C GLN A 98 -26.22 4.37 18.16
N ALA A 99 -25.38 5.40 18.06
CA ALA A 99 -25.61 6.70 18.66
C ALA A 99 -26.55 7.61 17.84
N GLY A 100 -27.18 7.09 16.76
CA GLY A 100 -28.09 7.83 15.89
C GLY A 100 -27.39 8.74 14.87
N GLY A 101 -26.07 8.63 14.71
CA GLY A 101 -25.30 9.36 13.71
C GLY A 101 -25.16 8.59 12.38
N ARG A 102 -24.55 9.23 11.40
CA ARG A 102 -24.24 8.64 10.10
C ARG A 102 -22.73 8.67 9.88
N TYR A 103 -22.10 7.48 9.69
CA TYR A 103 -20.66 7.38 9.48
C TYR A 103 -20.23 7.65 8.03
N TYR A 104 -21.01 7.18 7.06
CA TYR A 104 -20.71 7.42 5.64
C TYR A 104 -21.54 8.57 5.06
N PRO A 105 -20.97 9.40 4.14
CA PRO A 105 -19.63 9.27 3.59
C PRO A 105 -18.56 9.71 4.56
N LYS A 106 -17.34 9.19 4.34
CA LYS A 106 -16.09 9.63 4.97
C LYS A 106 -15.07 10.01 3.90
N LEU A 107 -14.09 10.86 4.23
CA LEU A 107 -13.01 11.23 3.32
C LEU A 107 -11.81 10.32 3.56
N GLN A 108 -11.37 9.61 2.52
CA GLN A 108 -10.23 8.70 2.56
C GLN A 108 -9.08 9.27 1.74
N ILE A 109 -7.92 9.46 2.35
CA ILE A 109 -6.67 9.86 1.70
C ILE A 109 -5.80 8.60 1.63
N ALA A 110 -5.69 8.00 0.45
CA ALA A 110 -5.08 6.69 0.29
C ALA A 110 -4.72 6.38 -1.17
N ALA A 111 -3.87 5.37 -1.37
CA ALA A 111 -3.77 4.63 -2.61
C ALA A 111 -4.87 3.55 -2.61
N PRO A 112 -5.88 3.59 -3.49
CA PRO A 112 -7.00 2.65 -3.46
C PRO A 112 -6.54 1.20 -3.59
N PHE A 113 -7.16 0.33 -2.80
CA PHE A 113 -6.91 -1.11 -2.77
C PHE A 113 -5.44 -1.51 -2.52
N SER A 114 -4.63 -0.58 -1.97
CA SER A 114 -3.19 -0.74 -1.86
C SER A 114 -2.69 -0.43 -0.45
N PRO A 115 -2.51 -1.46 0.41
CA PRO A 115 -1.95 -1.29 1.74
C PRO A 115 -0.42 -1.15 1.66
N VAL A 116 0.04 -0.09 1.02
CA VAL A 116 1.45 0.20 0.78
C VAL A 116 1.82 1.50 1.49
N PRO A 117 2.78 1.50 2.42
CA PRO A 117 3.30 2.72 3.03
C PRO A 117 3.92 3.67 1.99
N GLY A 118 3.70 4.95 2.19
CA GLY A 118 4.28 5.99 1.34
C GLY A 118 3.60 7.35 1.53
N ALA A 119 4.12 8.39 0.90
CA ALA A 119 3.55 9.72 0.99
C ALA A 119 2.09 9.76 0.54
N ARG A 120 1.29 10.53 1.26
CA ARG A 120 -0.14 10.78 1.00
C ARG A 120 -0.45 12.27 0.93
N LEU A 121 0.38 13.09 1.55
CA LEU A 121 0.26 14.53 1.60
C LEU A 121 1.45 15.14 0.87
N PHE A 122 1.24 15.57 -0.36
CA PHE A 122 2.29 16.08 -1.22
C PHE A 122 2.37 17.60 -1.07
N THR A 123 3.55 18.14 -0.77
CA THR A 123 3.76 19.57 -0.60
C THR A 123 5.00 20.05 -1.35
N ALA A 124 4.88 21.19 -2.03
CA ALA A 124 6.04 21.87 -2.61
C ALA A 124 6.94 22.45 -1.50
N PRO A 125 8.23 22.67 -1.77
CA PRO A 125 9.11 23.39 -0.85
C PRO A 125 8.51 24.72 -0.42
N GLY A 126 8.48 24.97 0.90
CA GLY A 126 7.88 26.18 1.48
C GLY A 126 6.40 26.07 1.80
N THR A 127 5.72 25.00 1.42
CA THR A 127 4.32 24.73 1.81
C THR A 127 4.30 23.74 2.98
N GLU A 128 3.74 24.19 4.11
CA GLU A 128 3.66 23.36 5.30
C GLU A 128 2.59 22.28 5.16
N MET A 129 2.91 21.04 5.55
CA MET A 129 1.97 19.92 5.56
C MET A 129 0.75 20.18 6.45
N ALA A 130 0.91 20.92 7.53
CA ALA A 130 -0.18 21.35 8.41
C ALA A 130 -1.26 22.13 7.65
N THR A 131 -0.88 22.94 6.66
CA THR A 131 -1.80 23.70 5.80
C THR A 131 -2.68 22.75 4.97
N LEU A 132 -2.09 21.72 4.37
CA LEU A 132 -2.86 20.72 3.62
C LEU A 132 -3.75 19.89 4.56
N ALA A 133 -3.24 19.47 5.72
CA ALA A 133 -4.02 18.75 6.74
C ALA A 133 -5.24 19.59 7.21
N GLN A 134 -5.09 20.89 7.36
CA GLN A 134 -6.20 21.81 7.67
C GLN A 134 -7.19 21.93 6.52
N ALA A 135 -6.70 22.06 5.27
CA ALA A 135 -7.53 22.08 4.08
C ALA A 135 -8.40 20.82 3.95
N LEU A 136 -7.84 19.65 4.22
CA LEU A 136 -8.55 18.37 4.20
C LEU A 136 -9.63 18.30 5.29
N ARG A 137 -9.40 18.82 6.49
CA ARG A 137 -10.44 18.93 7.54
C ARG A 137 -11.60 19.86 7.10
N GLN A 138 -11.29 20.98 6.48
CA GLN A 138 -12.31 21.88 5.94
C GLN A 138 -13.11 21.22 4.82
N ALA A 139 -12.44 20.51 3.89
CA ALA A 139 -13.07 19.73 2.84
C ALA A 139 -14.03 18.69 3.42
N THR A 140 -13.58 17.92 4.41
CA THR A 140 -14.38 16.91 5.12
C THR A 140 -15.67 17.49 5.65
N THR A 141 -15.58 18.66 6.30
CA THR A 141 -16.76 19.34 6.85
C THR A 141 -17.69 19.86 5.75
N ARG A 142 -17.14 20.51 4.70
CA ARG A 142 -17.93 21.04 3.56
C ARG A 142 -18.65 19.93 2.78
N MET A 143 -18.04 18.75 2.66
CA MET A 143 -18.61 17.58 1.98
C MET A 143 -19.59 16.78 2.86
N ASN A 144 -19.87 17.22 4.08
CA ASN A 144 -20.66 16.47 5.05
C ASN A 144 -20.14 15.04 5.30
N CYS A 145 -18.84 14.85 5.20
CA CYS A 145 -18.19 13.60 5.61
C CYS A 145 -18.06 13.54 7.13
N SER A 146 -18.24 12.36 7.71
CA SER A 146 -18.16 12.15 9.17
C SER A 146 -16.73 12.27 9.71
N SER A 147 -15.75 11.97 8.87
CA SER A 147 -14.34 11.82 9.25
C SER A 147 -13.42 11.91 8.03
N ALA A 148 -12.14 12.10 8.29
CA ALA A 148 -11.06 11.99 7.31
C ALA A 148 -10.00 11.01 7.81
N HIS A 149 -9.45 10.20 6.90
CA HIS A 149 -8.51 9.13 7.21
C HIS A 149 -7.35 9.17 6.22
N VAL A 150 -6.12 9.32 6.73
CA VAL A 150 -4.88 9.19 5.96
C VAL A 150 -4.30 7.83 6.30
N THR A 151 -4.35 6.87 5.37
CA THR A 151 -3.93 5.49 5.64
C THR A 151 -2.61 5.15 4.96
N PHE A 152 -1.75 4.41 5.66
CA PHE A 152 -0.42 4.00 5.20
C PHE A 152 0.46 5.19 4.80
N CYS A 153 0.36 6.29 5.54
CA CYS A 153 1.23 7.45 5.35
C CYS A 153 2.66 7.18 5.86
N THR A 154 3.56 8.08 5.53
CA THR A 154 4.93 8.04 6.10
C THR A 154 4.92 8.39 7.59
N GLU A 155 5.96 8.00 8.31
CA GLU A 155 6.13 8.34 9.73
C GLU A 155 6.21 9.86 9.93
N ALA A 156 6.88 10.58 9.04
CA ALA A 156 6.97 12.03 9.07
C ALA A 156 5.60 12.70 8.91
N GLU A 157 4.78 12.22 7.96
CA GLU A 157 3.38 12.68 7.81
C GLU A 157 2.55 12.38 9.05
N TRP A 158 2.73 11.20 9.64
CA TRP A 158 2.02 10.76 10.84
C TRP A 158 2.30 11.68 12.05
N HIS A 159 3.55 12.10 12.23
CA HIS A 159 3.91 13.09 13.25
C HIS A 159 3.36 14.47 12.93
N SER A 160 3.44 14.92 11.70
CA SER A 160 2.92 16.22 11.28
C SER A 160 1.40 16.31 11.43
N LEU A 161 0.69 15.21 11.08
CA LEU A 161 -0.75 15.10 11.27
C LEU A 161 -1.14 15.11 12.75
N ALA A 162 -0.35 14.48 13.64
CA ALA A 162 -0.57 14.52 15.08
C ALA A 162 -0.43 15.96 15.63
N ALA A 163 0.60 16.69 15.19
CA ALA A 163 0.78 18.10 15.55
C ALA A 163 -0.39 18.98 15.05
N ALA A 164 -1.03 18.59 13.92
CA ALA A 164 -2.24 19.23 13.41
C ALA A 164 -3.54 18.72 14.07
N GLY A 165 -3.46 17.92 15.13
CA GLY A 165 -4.60 17.44 15.93
C GLY A 165 -5.33 16.23 15.35
N TRP A 166 -4.68 15.43 14.47
CA TRP A 166 -5.19 14.15 14.03
C TRP A 166 -4.81 13.04 15.01
N MET A 167 -5.66 12.04 15.14
CA MET A 167 -5.42 10.86 15.98
C MET A 167 -4.53 9.86 15.27
N GLN A 168 -3.52 9.39 15.94
CA GLN A 168 -2.50 8.48 15.43
C GLN A 168 -2.92 7.01 15.58
N ARG A 169 -2.69 6.20 14.54
CA ARG A 169 -2.86 4.74 14.56
C ARG A 169 -1.62 4.06 14.01
N ILE A 170 -1.26 2.91 14.58
CA ILE A 170 -0.19 2.04 14.11
C ILE A 170 -0.81 0.70 13.71
N GLY A 171 -0.36 0.13 12.60
CA GLY A 171 -0.60 -1.24 12.20
C GLY A 171 0.71 -2.00 12.04
N VAL A 172 0.65 -3.27 11.64
CA VAL A 172 1.82 -4.11 11.38
C VAL A 172 1.80 -4.67 9.97
N GLN A 173 2.96 -4.65 9.32
CA GLN A 173 3.26 -5.35 8.08
C GLN A 173 4.56 -6.14 8.20
N TYR A 174 4.95 -6.83 7.12
CA TYR A 174 6.16 -7.65 7.10
C TYR A 174 6.97 -7.31 5.86
N HIS A 175 8.19 -6.78 6.07
CA HIS A 175 9.09 -6.38 5.01
C HIS A 175 10.37 -7.21 5.05
N TRP A 176 10.89 -7.54 3.88
CA TRP A 176 12.23 -8.09 3.74
C TRP A 176 13.20 -6.97 3.35
N HIS A 177 14.35 -6.91 4.00
CA HIS A 177 15.40 -5.92 3.74
C HIS A 177 16.63 -6.59 3.12
N ASN A 178 17.17 -5.93 2.10
CA ASN A 178 18.39 -6.36 1.45
C ASN A 178 19.60 -5.81 2.21
N HIS A 179 20.37 -6.69 2.83
CA HIS A 179 21.63 -6.34 3.49
C HIS A 179 22.83 -6.50 2.54
N ASN A 180 22.68 -6.09 1.29
CA ASN A 180 23.68 -6.22 0.23
C ASN A 180 24.09 -7.67 -0.03
N TYR A 181 23.11 -8.56 -0.06
CA TYR A 181 23.36 -9.95 -0.41
C TYR A 181 23.86 -10.06 -1.85
N ARG A 182 24.91 -10.87 -2.07
CA ARG A 182 25.46 -11.12 -3.41
C ARG A 182 24.45 -11.86 -4.31
N ASP A 183 23.74 -12.82 -3.72
CA ASP A 183 22.79 -13.69 -4.38
C ASP A 183 21.81 -14.28 -3.35
N PHE A 184 20.83 -15.05 -3.83
CA PHE A 184 19.82 -15.68 -2.96
C PHE A 184 20.44 -16.69 -1.97
N ASP A 185 21.51 -17.40 -2.33
CA ASP A 185 22.22 -18.28 -1.41
C ASP A 185 22.89 -17.51 -0.28
N GLY A 186 23.47 -16.34 -0.56
CA GLY A 186 24.01 -15.42 0.45
C GLY A 186 22.94 -14.95 1.44
N PHE A 187 21.71 -14.68 0.96
CA PHE A 187 20.59 -14.45 1.86
C PHE A 187 20.26 -15.70 2.70
N LEU A 188 20.18 -16.88 2.09
CA LEU A 188 19.89 -18.11 2.82
C LEU A 188 20.92 -18.41 3.91
N GLU A 189 22.19 -18.05 3.72
CA GLU A 189 23.24 -18.23 4.72
C GLU A 189 22.99 -17.46 6.01
N THR A 190 22.24 -16.37 5.95
CA THR A 190 21.87 -15.60 7.15
C THR A 190 20.77 -16.25 7.98
N LEU A 191 20.03 -17.18 7.39
CA LEU A 191 18.97 -17.91 8.10
C LEU A 191 19.52 -19.04 8.96
N SER A 192 18.80 -19.42 10.01
CA SER A 192 19.10 -20.63 10.77
C SER A 192 19.10 -21.87 9.87
N ALA A 193 19.92 -22.90 10.19
CA ALA A 193 20.08 -24.09 9.36
C ALA A 193 18.74 -24.79 9.05
N ARG A 194 17.84 -24.85 10.03
CA ARG A 194 16.50 -25.40 9.86
C ARG A 194 15.68 -24.63 8.83
N LYS A 195 15.69 -23.29 8.91
CA LYS A 195 14.92 -22.42 8.00
C LYS A 195 15.47 -22.45 6.58
N ARG A 196 16.78 -22.37 6.44
CA ARG A 196 17.48 -22.50 5.16
C ARG A 196 17.12 -23.83 4.45
N LYS A 197 17.12 -24.95 5.19
CA LYS A 197 16.70 -26.27 4.65
C LYS A 197 15.24 -26.26 4.21
N ALA A 198 14.36 -25.62 4.99
CA ALA A 198 12.93 -25.52 4.66
C ALA A 198 12.71 -24.72 3.39
N VAL A 199 13.32 -23.51 3.26
CA VAL A 199 13.20 -22.67 2.07
C VAL A 199 13.71 -23.40 0.81
N ARG A 200 14.88 -24.04 0.87
CA ARG A 200 15.41 -24.82 -0.26
C ARG A 200 14.47 -25.95 -0.69
N ARG A 201 13.83 -26.60 0.27
CA ARG A 201 12.83 -27.65 -0.01
C ARG A 201 11.59 -27.05 -0.67
N GLU A 202 11.01 -25.98 -0.09
CA GLU A 202 9.83 -25.32 -0.62
C GLU A 202 10.04 -24.84 -2.06
N ARG A 203 11.16 -24.19 -2.36
CA ARG A 203 11.52 -23.75 -3.72
C ARG A 203 11.62 -24.89 -4.71
N ARG A 204 12.32 -25.97 -4.33
CA ARG A 204 12.48 -27.15 -5.21
C ARG A 204 11.14 -27.82 -5.52
N GLU A 205 10.28 -27.97 -4.50
CA GLU A 205 8.97 -28.60 -4.67
C GLU A 205 8.03 -27.71 -5.50
N ALA A 206 8.02 -26.40 -5.25
CA ALA A 206 7.21 -25.44 -5.99
C ALA A 206 7.59 -25.35 -7.47
N ALA A 207 8.90 -25.36 -7.78
CA ALA A 207 9.38 -25.20 -9.15
C ALA A 207 9.34 -26.52 -9.97
N ALA A 208 9.00 -27.65 -9.34
CA ALA A 208 9.04 -28.95 -10.02
C ALA A 208 8.08 -29.01 -11.21
N GLY A 209 8.63 -29.15 -12.44
CA GLY A 209 7.87 -29.18 -13.69
C GLY A 209 7.21 -27.89 -14.10
N LEU A 210 7.65 -26.77 -13.53
CA LEU A 210 7.20 -25.42 -13.88
C LEU A 210 8.32 -24.60 -14.50
N ASP A 211 7.94 -23.72 -15.42
CA ASP A 211 8.76 -22.64 -15.97
C ASP A 211 8.30 -21.34 -15.32
N ILE A 212 9.17 -20.71 -14.53
CA ILE A 212 8.87 -19.48 -13.83
C ILE A 212 9.57 -18.33 -14.54
N ARG A 213 8.80 -17.31 -14.93
CA ARG A 213 9.29 -16.15 -15.67
C ARG A 213 8.95 -14.86 -14.95
N VAL A 214 9.87 -13.92 -14.99
CA VAL A 214 9.65 -12.53 -14.59
C VAL A 214 9.46 -11.71 -15.85
N LEU A 215 8.30 -11.07 -16.00
CA LEU A 215 7.94 -10.28 -17.16
C LEU A 215 7.81 -8.80 -16.77
N ARG A 216 8.32 -7.89 -17.59
CA ARG A 216 8.31 -6.44 -17.33
C ARG A 216 8.02 -5.66 -18.61
N GLY A 217 7.40 -4.48 -18.46
CA GLY A 217 7.24 -3.50 -19.53
C GLY A 217 6.74 -4.13 -20.84
N SER A 218 7.52 -4.03 -21.91
CA SER A 218 7.19 -4.54 -23.24
C SER A 218 7.14 -6.06 -23.37
N GLU A 219 7.61 -6.81 -22.40
CA GLU A 219 7.49 -8.28 -22.38
C GLU A 219 6.07 -8.75 -22.02
N LEU A 220 5.26 -7.85 -21.41
CA LEU A 220 3.89 -8.13 -20.99
C LEU A 220 2.94 -8.04 -22.19
N SER A 221 2.33 -9.15 -22.53
CA SER A 221 1.36 -9.23 -23.63
C SER A 221 -0.10 -9.17 -23.13
N PRO A 222 -1.07 -8.86 -24.01
CA PRO A 222 -2.49 -8.94 -23.68
C PRO A 222 -2.93 -10.33 -23.19
N ARG A 223 -2.21 -11.39 -23.60
CA ARG A 223 -2.46 -12.78 -23.14
C ARG A 223 -2.08 -12.94 -21.67
N ASP A 224 -0.96 -12.34 -21.24
CA ASP A 224 -0.49 -12.42 -19.86
C ASP A 224 -1.44 -11.69 -18.93
N TRP A 225 -1.93 -10.52 -19.32
CA TRP A 225 -2.92 -9.76 -18.55
C TRP A 225 -4.24 -10.51 -18.38
N ARG A 226 -4.77 -11.12 -19.44
CA ARG A 226 -5.98 -11.95 -19.35
C ARG A 226 -5.78 -13.16 -18.44
N ALA A 227 -4.64 -13.84 -18.54
CA ALA A 227 -4.32 -14.97 -17.67
C ALA A 227 -4.22 -14.51 -16.20
N PHE A 228 -3.51 -13.39 -15.95
CA PHE A 228 -3.35 -12.86 -14.61
C PHE A 228 -4.70 -12.44 -14.00
N TYR A 229 -5.59 -11.82 -14.76
CA TYR A 229 -6.93 -11.48 -14.28
C TYR A 229 -7.72 -12.71 -13.80
N GLN A 230 -7.65 -13.84 -14.53
CA GLN A 230 -8.25 -15.10 -14.08
C GLN A 230 -7.65 -15.58 -12.76
N PHE A 231 -6.33 -15.44 -12.58
CA PHE A 231 -5.68 -15.79 -11.31
C PHE A 231 -6.13 -14.85 -10.17
N TYR A 232 -6.23 -13.57 -10.44
CA TYR A 232 -6.72 -12.59 -9.48
C TYR A 232 -8.13 -12.95 -9.02
N LEU A 233 -9.05 -13.22 -9.94
CA LEU A 233 -10.43 -13.63 -9.62
C LEU A 233 -10.44 -14.89 -8.75
N SER A 234 -9.65 -15.92 -9.08
CA SER A 234 -9.61 -17.17 -8.31
C SER A 234 -9.25 -16.97 -6.83
N THR A 235 -8.49 -15.92 -6.51
CA THR A 235 -8.13 -15.61 -5.13
C THR A 235 -9.19 -14.77 -4.43
N VAL A 236 -9.82 -13.84 -5.15
CA VAL A 236 -10.91 -13.00 -4.63
C VAL A 236 -12.14 -13.82 -4.27
N ASP A 237 -12.59 -14.69 -5.18
CA ASP A 237 -13.75 -15.55 -4.98
C ASP A 237 -13.62 -16.45 -3.76
N ARG A 238 -12.39 -16.88 -3.43
CA ARG A 238 -12.12 -17.67 -2.22
C ARG A 238 -12.14 -16.87 -0.92
N LYS A 239 -11.95 -15.55 -0.96
CA LYS A 239 -11.71 -14.74 0.25
C LYS A 239 -12.81 -13.73 0.59
N TRP A 240 -13.40 -13.00 -0.38
CA TRP A 240 -14.07 -11.74 -0.07
C TRP A 240 -15.31 -11.40 -0.90
N GLY A 241 -15.78 -12.26 -1.78
CA GLY A 241 -17.06 -12.11 -2.49
C GLY A 241 -17.16 -10.99 -3.53
N GLY A 242 -16.05 -10.34 -3.92
CA GLY A 242 -16.07 -9.32 -4.98
C GLY A 242 -14.69 -8.78 -5.35
N ALA A 243 -14.41 -8.65 -6.64
CA ALA A 243 -13.19 -8.07 -7.16
C ALA A 243 -13.23 -6.54 -7.08
N TYR A 244 -12.21 -5.93 -6.51
CA TYR A 244 -12.07 -4.46 -6.51
C TYR A 244 -11.57 -3.93 -7.85
N LEU A 245 -10.69 -4.69 -8.51
CA LEU A 245 -10.05 -4.29 -9.77
C LEU A 245 -10.77 -4.96 -10.94
N THR A 246 -11.04 -4.19 -11.99
CA THR A 246 -11.63 -4.70 -13.24
C THR A 246 -10.58 -5.34 -14.13
N GLU A 247 -10.97 -6.09 -15.15
CA GLU A 247 -10.05 -6.66 -16.14
C GLU A 247 -9.25 -5.56 -16.85
N GLN A 248 -9.91 -4.45 -17.17
CA GLN A 248 -9.30 -3.33 -17.89
C GLN A 248 -8.22 -2.61 -17.08
N PHE A 249 -8.25 -2.68 -15.75
CA PHE A 249 -7.24 -2.06 -14.90
C PHE A 249 -5.82 -2.55 -15.22
N PHE A 250 -5.63 -3.84 -15.41
CA PHE A 250 -4.29 -4.44 -15.56
C PHE A 250 -3.53 -3.99 -16.81
N PRO A 251 -4.12 -4.02 -18.03
CA PRO A 251 -3.44 -3.47 -19.20
C PRO A 251 -3.25 -1.95 -19.11
N LEU A 252 -4.18 -1.19 -18.53
CA LEU A 252 -4.02 0.24 -18.28
C LEU A 252 -2.87 0.53 -17.31
N LEU A 253 -2.75 -0.26 -16.23
CA LEU A 253 -1.62 -0.19 -15.31
C LEU A 253 -0.30 -0.45 -16.05
N GLY A 254 -0.24 -1.48 -16.89
CA GLY A 254 0.94 -1.79 -17.68
C GLY A 254 1.33 -0.66 -18.64
N ALA A 255 0.35 -0.04 -19.30
CA ALA A 255 0.58 1.10 -20.17
C ALA A 255 1.07 2.34 -19.41
N ALA A 256 0.52 2.60 -18.21
CA ALA A 256 0.84 3.78 -17.41
C ALA A 256 2.22 3.68 -16.72
N LEU A 257 2.56 2.50 -16.19
CA LEU A 257 3.74 2.31 -15.36
C LEU A 257 4.90 1.59 -16.06
N GLY A 258 4.68 0.98 -17.23
CA GLY A 258 5.74 0.36 -18.02
C GLY A 258 6.62 -0.60 -17.23
N ASP A 259 7.92 -0.35 -17.22
CA ASP A 259 8.93 -1.19 -16.56
C ASP A 259 8.83 -1.24 -15.02
N GLN A 260 8.00 -0.39 -14.42
CA GLN A 260 7.71 -0.50 -12.97
C GLN A 260 6.79 -1.69 -12.66
N VAL A 261 6.10 -2.24 -13.64
CA VAL A 261 5.29 -3.45 -13.45
C VAL A 261 6.18 -4.68 -13.57
N VAL A 262 6.15 -5.52 -12.54
CA VAL A 262 6.90 -6.78 -12.47
C VAL A 262 5.89 -7.91 -12.23
N LEU A 263 5.64 -8.72 -13.26
CA LEU A 263 4.73 -9.84 -13.21
C LEU A 263 5.50 -11.16 -13.21
N ILE A 264 5.45 -11.89 -12.08
CA ILE A 264 6.09 -13.19 -11.92
C ILE A 264 5.07 -14.26 -12.23
N MET A 265 5.29 -15.03 -13.30
CA MET A 265 4.35 -16.01 -13.85
C MET A 265 4.93 -17.43 -13.79
N ALA A 266 4.09 -18.40 -13.42
CA ALA A 266 4.42 -19.82 -13.50
C ALA A 266 3.66 -20.48 -14.66
N TYR A 267 4.38 -21.28 -15.45
CA TYR A 267 3.85 -22.01 -16.61
C TYR A 267 4.05 -23.51 -16.42
N ARG A 268 3.05 -24.30 -16.81
CA ARG A 268 3.14 -25.76 -16.95
C ARG A 268 2.89 -26.14 -18.39
N ALA A 269 3.88 -26.76 -19.05
CA ALA A 269 3.82 -27.10 -20.47
C ALA A 269 3.37 -25.90 -21.35
N GLY A 270 3.92 -24.71 -21.12
CA GLY A 270 3.61 -23.49 -21.86
C GLY A 270 2.27 -22.82 -21.51
N ARG A 271 1.47 -23.38 -20.61
CA ARG A 271 0.21 -22.81 -20.12
C ARG A 271 0.45 -22.05 -18.81
N PRO A 272 0.07 -20.76 -18.70
CA PRO A 272 0.18 -20.03 -17.45
C PRO A 272 -0.82 -20.60 -16.42
N ILE A 273 -0.35 -20.85 -15.19
CA ILE A 273 -1.14 -21.46 -14.11
C ILE A 273 -1.24 -20.61 -12.84
N ALA A 274 -0.30 -19.68 -12.64
CA ALA A 274 -0.27 -18.78 -11.50
C ALA A 274 0.52 -17.51 -11.81
N GLY A 275 0.28 -16.46 -11.04
CA GLY A 275 1.03 -15.21 -11.18
C GLY A 275 0.99 -14.36 -9.93
N ALA A 276 2.05 -13.55 -9.76
CA ALA A 276 2.19 -12.55 -8.71
C ALA A 276 2.54 -11.20 -9.34
N LEU A 277 1.66 -10.21 -9.16
CA LEU A 277 1.86 -8.84 -9.61
C LEU A 277 2.61 -8.06 -8.54
N ASN A 278 3.67 -7.39 -8.94
CA ASN A 278 4.43 -6.48 -8.12
C ASN A 278 4.60 -5.14 -8.85
N LEU A 279 4.81 -4.07 -8.09
CA LEU A 279 5.22 -2.77 -8.62
C LEU A 279 6.58 -2.39 -8.06
N LEU A 280 7.36 -1.68 -8.85
CA LEU A 280 8.70 -1.19 -8.50
C LEU A 280 8.68 0.32 -8.31
N GLY A 281 9.24 0.81 -7.20
CA GLY A 281 9.44 2.23 -6.95
C GLY A 281 10.48 2.46 -5.86
N ASP A 282 11.35 3.45 -6.02
CA ASP A 282 12.36 3.92 -5.07
C ASP A 282 13.15 2.80 -4.35
N GLY A 283 13.69 1.87 -5.13
CA GLY A 283 14.45 0.75 -4.57
C GLY A 283 13.61 -0.29 -3.81
N VAL A 284 12.28 -0.26 -3.95
CA VAL A 284 11.36 -1.19 -3.28
C VAL A 284 10.55 -1.98 -4.29
N LEU A 285 10.42 -3.28 -4.08
CA LEU A 285 9.48 -4.14 -4.80
C LEU A 285 8.23 -4.37 -3.94
N TYR A 286 7.10 -3.93 -4.44
CA TYR A 286 5.82 -4.01 -3.75
C TYR A 286 4.98 -5.17 -4.29
N GLY A 287 4.90 -6.28 -3.57
CA GLY A 287 4.00 -7.38 -3.88
C GLY A 287 2.54 -6.99 -3.69
N ARG A 288 1.72 -7.19 -4.73
CA ARG A 288 0.32 -6.75 -4.73
C ARG A 288 -0.69 -7.89 -4.82
N ASN A 289 -0.96 -8.38 -5.99
CA ASN A 289 -1.99 -9.36 -6.23
C ASN A 289 -1.35 -10.70 -6.62
N TRP A 290 -1.92 -11.76 -6.13
CA TRP A 290 -1.52 -13.13 -6.45
C TRP A 290 -2.75 -13.97 -6.77
N GLY A 291 -2.58 -14.95 -7.63
CA GLY A 291 -3.57 -15.98 -7.83
C GLY A 291 -3.05 -17.18 -8.62
N ALA A 292 -3.81 -18.26 -8.57
CA ALA A 292 -3.50 -19.50 -9.26
C ALA A 292 -4.77 -20.26 -9.64
N ILE A 293 -4.76 -20.94 -10.78
CA ILE A 293 -5.84 -21.82 -11.23
C ILE A 293 -5.55 -23.29 -10.97
N GLU A 294 -4.33 -23.61 -10.54
CA GLU A 294 -3.92 -24.94 -10.09
C GLU A 294 -3.38 -24.86 -8.66
N ASP A 295 -3.68 -25.90 -7.87
CA ASP A 295 -3.11 -26.04 -6.53
C ASP A 295 -1.74 -26.74 -6.61
N VAL A 296 -0.68 -25.98 -6.39
CA VAL A 296 0.71 -26.46 -6.38
C VAL A 296 1.33 -26.11 -5.04
N ALA A 297 1.85 -27.09 -4.35
CA ALA A 297 2.46 -26.94 -3.05
C ALA A 297 3.55 -25.84 -3.06
N PHE A 298 3.49 -24.90 -2.12
CA PHE A 298 4.43 -23.80 -1.95
C PHE A 298 4.55 -22.78 -3.09
N LEU A 299 3.77 -22.90 -4.19
CA LEU A 299 3.86 -22.00 -5.33
C LEU A 299 3.59 -20.54 -4.95
N HIS A 300 2.64 -20.31 -4.03
CA HIS A 300 2.42 -18.97 -3.47
C HIS A 300 3.70 -18.39 -2.84
N PHE A 301 4.44 -19.19 -2.08
CA PHE A 301 5.67 -18.73 -1.44
C PHE A 301 6.79 -18.51 -2.47
N GLU A 302 6.86 -19.38 -3.48
CA GLU A 302 7.85 -19.22 -4.55
C GLU A 302 7.63 -17.91 -5.30
N LEU A 303 6.41 -17.64 -5.81
CA LEU A 303 6.18 -16.46 -6.64
C LEU A 303 6.12 -15.15 -5.85
N CYS A 304 5.49 -15.16 -4.64
CA CYS A 304 5.25 -13.94 -3.89
C CYS A 304 6.41 -13.54 -2.97
N TYR A 305 7.28 -14.49 -2.58
CA TYR A 305 8.35 -14.21 -1.61
C TYR A 305 9.74 -14.53 -2.17
N TYR A 306 9.98 -15.75 -2.64
CA TYR A 306 11.34 -16.14 -3.01
C TYR A 306 11.79 -15.52 -4.32
N GLN A 307 10.95 -15.52 -5.34
CA GLN A 307 11.24 -14.83 -6.61
C GLN A 307 11.32 -13.31 -6.42
N ALA A 308 10.50 -12.73 -5.53
CA ALA A 308 10.55 -11.32 -5.22
C ALA A 308 11.87 -10.94 -4.52
N ILE A 309 12.35 -11.74 -3.57
CA ILE A 309 13.66 -11.56 -2.92
C ILE A 309 14.79 -11.70 -3.95
N GLU A 310 14.76 -12.75 -4.77
CA GLU A 310 15.76 -13.00 -5.80
C GLU A 310 15.84 -11.85 -6.80
N PHE A 311 14.67 -11.36 -7.26
CA PHE A 311 14.58 -10.18 -8.10
C PHE A 311 15.17 -8.94 -7.42
N ALA A 312 14.82 -8.71 -6.15
CA ALA A 312 15.32 -7.56 -5.40
C ALA A 312 16.86 -7.59 -5.25
N ILE A 313 17.44 -8.75 -4.95
CA ILE A 313 18.89 -8.91 -4.87
C ILE A 313 19.54 -8.64 -6.24
N ALA A 314 19.03 -9.25 -7.30
CA ALA A 314 19.58 -9.11 -8.66
C ALA A 314 19.56 -7.67 -9.18
N HIS A 315 18.58 -6.86 -8.72
CA HIS A 315 18.41 -5.46 -9.13
C HIS A 315 18.92 -4.44 -8.09
N GLY A 316 19.56 -4.89 -7.02
CA GLY A 316 20.10 -4.00 -5.97
C GLY A 316 19.02 -3.25 -5.20
N LEU A 317 17.78 -3.77 -5.15
CA LEU A 317 16.70 -3.14 -4.41
C LEU A 317 16.92 -3.28 -2.90
N GLN A 318 16.47 -2.31 -2.15
CA GLN A 318 16.65 -2.23 -0.71
C GLN A 318 15.65 -3.08 0.07
N ARG A 319 14.41 -3.23 -0.45
CA ARG A 319 13.30 -3.82 0.30
C ARG A 319 12.29 -4.54 -0.59
N VAL A 320 11.65 -5.55 -0.03
CA VAL A 320 10.45 -6.19 -0.59
C VAL A 320 9.31 -6.09 0.41
N GLU A 321 8.17 -5.57 -0.03
CA GLU A 321 6.93 -5.51 0.73
C GLU A 321 5.92 -6.52 0.17
N ALA A 322 5.53 -7.50 0.98
CA ALA A 322 4.71 -8.62 0.51
C ALA A 322 3.22 -8.50 0.92
N GLY A 323 2.69 -7.27 1.03
CA GLY A 323 1.30 -7.00 1.39
C GLY A 323 0.99 -7.10 2.90
N ALA A 324 -0.28 -6.84 3.28
CA ALA A 324 -0.67 -6.47 4.63
C ALA A 324 -0.66 -7.60 5.67
N GLN A 325 -0.86 -8.87 5.31
CA GLN A 325 -1.15 -9.94 6.27
C GLN A 325 -0.20 -11.13 6.15
N GLY A 326 -0.08 -11.90 7.25
CA GLY A 326 0.51 -13.24 7.24
C GLY A 326 1.82 -13.39 8.02
N GLN A 327 1.74 -13.76 9.30
CA GLN A 327 2.90 -14.07 10.16
C GLN A 327 3.82 -15.17 9.59
N HIS A 328 3.31 -16.04 8.69
CA HIS A 328 4.11 -17.04 7.98
C HIS A 328 5.26 -16.42 7.14
N LYS A 329 5.20 -15.11 6.85
CA LYS A 329 6.24 -14.34 6.16
C LYS A 329 7.52 -14.24 7.00
N ILE A 330 7.39 -14.17 8.35
CA ILE A 330 8.53 -14.11 9.26
C ILE A 330 9.49 -15.28 8.99
N GLN A 331 8.94 -16.47 8.85
CA GLN A 331 9.74 -17.69 8.62
C GLN A 331 10.54 -17.67 7.30
N ARG A 332 10.26 -16.70 6.41
CA ARG A 332 10.88 -16.49 5.08
C ARG A 332 11.72 -15.22 5.01
N GLY A 333 12.01 -14.62 6.17
CA GLY A 333 12.91 -13.47 6.27
C GLY A 333 12.25 -12.10 6.24
N TYR A 334 10.91 -12.03 6.17
CA TYR A 334 10.19 -10.77 6.26
C TYR A 334 9.91 -10.43 7.73
N LEU A 335 10.50 -9.38 8.24
CA LEU A 335 10.35 -8.97 9.63
C LEU A 335 9.16 -8.03 9.82
N PRO A 336 8.53 -8.03 11.01
CA PRO A 336 7.44 -7.11 11.30
C PRO A 336 7.94 -5.68 11.35
N CYS A 337 7.16 -4.77 10.79
CA CYS A 337 7.42 -3.34 10.81
C CYS A 337 6.12 -2.56 11.04
N PRO A 338 6.18 -1.36 11.66
CA PRO A 338 5.02 -0.52 11.84
C PRO A 338 4.51 0.05 10.50
N THR A 339 3.20 0.27 10.42
CA THR A 339 2.57 1.10 9.40
C THR A 339 1.77 2.19 10.08
N TYR A 340 1.69 3.35 9.46
CA TYR A 340 1.16 4.55 10.07
C TYR A 340 -0.12 5.00 9.39
N SER A 341 -1.10 5.43 10.19
CA SER A 341 -2.34 6.03 9.71
C SER A 341 -2.78 7.12 10.69
N ALA A 342 -3.47 8.13 10.18
CA ALA A 342 -3.98 9.22 10.98
C ALA A 342 -5.45 9.47 10.68
N HIS A 343 -6.22 9.85 11.70
CA HIS A 343 -7.66 9.95 11.62
C HIS A 343 -8.16 11.26 12.25
N TRP A 344 -9.09 11.90 11.60
CA TRP A 344 -9.84 13.03 12.14
C TRP A 344 -11.34 12.72 12.06
N ILE A 345 -12.07 12.96 13.16
CA ILE A 345 -13.51 12.66 13.29
C ILE A 345 -14.25 13.92 13.71
N ALA A 346 -15.28 14.29 12.94
CA ALA A 346 -16.07 15.50 13.20
C ALA A 346 -16.92 15.39 14.47
N HIS A 347 -17.51 14.22 14.73
CA HIS A 347 -18.36 13.99 15.90
C HIS A 347 -17.53 13.90 17.18
N ARG A 348 -17.60 14.91 18.06
CA ARG A 348 -16.75 15.06 19.25
C ARG A 348 -16.81 13.88 20.21
N GLY A 349 -17.98 13.27 20.40
CA GLY A 349 -18.17 12.09 21.27
C GLY A 349 -17.43 10.87 20.74
N LEU A 350 -17.59 10.58 19.45
CA LEU A 350 -16.88 9.50 18.77
C LEU A 350 -15.38 9.75 18.75
N ALA A 351 -14.94 10.99 18.45
CA ALA A 351 -13.52 11.35 18.43
C ALA A 351 -12.84 11.05 19.78
N ARG A 352 -13.48 11.36 20.91
CA ARG A 352 -12.95 11.04 22.25
C ARG A 352 -12.86 9.54 22.51
N ALA A 353 -13.89 8.78 22.14
CA ALA A 353 -13.91 7.33 22.32
C ALA A 353 -12.82 6.67 21.46
N VAL A 354 -12.70 7.08 20.19
CA VAL A 354 -11.66 6.57 19.26
C VAL A 354 -10.26 6.97 19.73
N ALA A 355 -10.05 8.17 20.26
CA ALA A 355 -8.74 8.58 20.78
C ALA A 355 -8.28 7.69 21.96
N GLY A 356 -9.16 7.34 22.89
CA GLY A 356 -8.87 6.40 23.97
C GLY A 356 -8.53 5.01 23.42
N PHE A 357 -9.38 4.46 22.55
CA PHE A 357 -9.15 3.18 21.89
C PHE A 357 -7.80 3.13 21.16
N LEU A 358 -7.48 4.16 20.35
CA LEU A 358 -6.23 4.20 19.61
C LEU A 358 -4.98 4.32 20.49
N ALA A 359 -5.10 4.92 21.69
CA ALA A 359 -3.98 4.96 22.62
C ALA A 359 -3.63 3.56 23.14
N GLU A 360 -4.66 2.76 23.49
CA GLU A 360 -4.48 1.36 23.92
C GLU A 360 -4.03 0.46 22.75
N GLU A 361 -4.65 0.59 21.58
CA GLU A 361 -4.29 -0.18 20.39
C GLU A 361 -2.82 0.05 19.99
N ARG A 362 -2.33 1.30 19.99
CA ARG A 362 -0.92 1.60 19.67
C ARG A 362 0.06 0.90 20.63
N ALA A 363 -0.23 0.92 21.93
CA ALA A 363 0.61 0.23 22.89
C ALA A 363 0.66 -1.28 22.62
N ALA A 364 -0.51 -1.90 22.40
CA ALA A 364 -0.62 -3.32 22.11
C ALA A 364 0.08 -3.73 20.80
N ILE A 365 -0.10 -2.95 19.72
CA ILE A 365 0.57 -3.23 18.43
C ILE A 365 2.08 -3.05 18.53
N THR A 366 2.56 -2.06 19.28
CA THR A 366 4.01 -1.89 19.51
C THR A 366 4.61 -3.10 20.21
N GLU A 367 3.94 -3.63 21.24
CA GLU A 367 4.33 -4.85 21.94
C GLU A 367 4.25 -6.08 21.01
N GLU A 368 3.19 -6.19 20.21
CA GLU A 368 3.05 -7.28 19.22
C GLU A 368 4.21 -7.29 18.23
N ILE A 369 4.60 -6.12 17.67
CA ILE A 369 5.73 -6.00 16.75
C ILE A 369 7.02 -6.50 17.42
N ALA A 370 7.28 -6.14 18.67
CA ALA A 370 8.44 -6.60 19.41
C ALA A 370 8.45 -8.13 19.60
N MET A 371 7.33 -8.70 20.06
CA MET A 371 7.18 -10.17 20.22
C MET A 371 7.31 -10.94 18.90
N LEU A 372 6.77 -10.40 17.81
CA LEU A 372 6.91 -11.00 16.49
C LEU A 372 8.34 -10.92 15.97
N GLY A 373 9.07 -9.86 16.31
CA GLY A 373 10.49 -9.70 16.00
C GLY A 373 11.37 -10.79 16.61
N GLU A 374 11.03 -11.28 17.82
CA GLU A 374 11.73 -12.40 18.48
C GLU A 374 11.62 -13.72 17.70
N GLN A 375 10.61 -13.87 16.84
CA GLN A 375 10.43 -15.04 15.97
C GLN A 375 11.27 -15.00 14.71
N SER A 376 12.22 -14.08 14.61
CA SER A 376 13.13 -13.89 13.48
C SER A 376 13.77 -15.23 13.05
N PRO A 377 13.80 -15.55 11.74
CA PRO A 377 14.43 -16.76 11.22
C PRO A 377 15.94 -16.63 11.10
N TYR A 378 16.50 -15.42 11.28
CA TYR A 378 17.91 -15.13 11.16
C TYR A 378 18.72 -15.73 12.30
N ARG A 379 20.04 -15.88 12.12
CA ARG A 379 20.94 -16.35 13.17
C ARG A 379 21.06 -15.30 14.27
N GLN A 380 21.17 -15.72 15.52
CA GLN A 380 21.16 -14.82 16.69
C GLN A 380 22.36 -13.84 16.73
N ASP A 381 23.48 -14.21 16.14
CA ASP A 381 24.67 -13.38 16.01
C ASP A 381 24.48 -12.16 15.08
N ARG A 382 23.46 -12.20 14.19
CA ARG A 382 23.07 -11.07 13.31
C ARG A 382 21.80 -10.37 13.76
N ALA A 383 20.90 -11.04 14.46
CA ALA A 383 19.63 -10.47 14.89
C ALA A 383 19.77 -9.22 15.79
N ARG A 384 20.92 -9.04 16.46
CA ARG A 384 21.19 -7.85 17.28
C ARG A 384 21.63 -6.63 16.46
N SER A 385 22.27 -6.81 15.29
CA SER A 385 22.68 -5.70 14.43
C SER A 385 21.55 -5.14 13.57
N ASP A 386 20.53 -5.95 13.30
CA ASP A 386 19.43 -5.61 12.38
C ASP A 386 18.26 -4.88 13.09
N LEU A 387 18.21 -4.97 14.42
CA LEU A 387 17.26 -4.21 15.25
C LEU A 387 17.73 -2.77 15.55
N ASP A 388 19.01 -2.48 15.29
CA ASP A 388 19.66 -1.16 15.51
C ASP A 388 19.75 -0.33 14.20
N LEU A 389 19.01 -0.67 13.15
CA LEU A 389 19.00 0.15 11.95
C LEU A 389 18.35 1.51 12.26
N PRO A 390 19.01 2.63 11.96
CA PRO A 390 18.39 3.93 12.01
C PRO A 390 17.17 3.93 11.06
N PRO A 391 16.14 4.71 11.37
CA PRO A 391 15.03 4.88 10.44
C PRO A 391 15.58 5.33 9.08
N PRO A 392 14.99 4.92 7.95
CA PRO A 392 15.45 5.34 6.64
C PRO A 392 15.49 6.87 6.63
N SER A 393 16.65 7.41 6.37
CA SER A 393 16.83 8.84 6.11
C SER A 393 15.94 9.22 4.93
N VAL A 394 15.12 10.24 5.17
CA VAL A 394 14.14 10.90 4.31
C VAL A 394 14.63 11.23 2.91
#